data_9919e0e504dc2e3e1b8371c3babdce77
#
_entry.id   9919e0e504dc2e3e1b8371c3babdce77
#
_cell.length_a   1.000
_cell.length_b   1.000
_cell.length_c   1.000
_cell.angle_alpha   90.00
_cell.angle_beta   90.00
_cell.angle_gamma   90.00
#
_symmetry.space_group_name_H-M   'P 1'
#
loop_
_entity.id
_entity.type
_entity.pdbx_description
1 polymer ?
#
loop_
_entity_poly.entity_id
_entity_poly.type
_entity_poly.pdbx_seq_one_letter_code
_entity_poly.pdbx_strand_id
1 'polypeptide(L)'
;MPVSSSGKQMGEPAASSNRRIKYRGENMSRDDIVIVSAVRTAIGKYGGSLRNVDSGFLASVVIGEALKRSSLPADLVDEVIMGEVRQTTKSSNVARVAALRAGIPEETPSYTINRLCASSMQAIVSGAQQIMTGCGDVIVAGGTENMSDSPHYLRGARFGGAPTLVDPNTENGQQPMEVFGDRLGMGQTAENVAEQYRISREDQDAFAVHSQEKVKRAQETGVFDQEIVPIEVRERKEIKSFATDEHPRPSTTLTKLEKLKPAFREGGSVTAGNACGRNDGASAVILMKRSKAEAIGMEPLAKITAWSVAGVSPKVMGIGPVPAVQKLLQSTGERLEDIGRIELNEAFASQALAVIRELDLPAERVNVNGGAIALGHPLGATGARIVTTLVHELIRSGEKKGIATLCVGGGQGMAMMVETV
;
A
#
# COMPACT_ATOMS: atom_id res chain seq x y z
N MET A 1 -9.04 32.21 -54.48
CA MET A 1 -9.65 32.94 -53.36
C MET A 1 -8.93 32.51 -52.11
N PRO A 2 -8.29 33.39 -51.34
CA PRO A 2 -7.53 33.03 -50.13
C PRO A 2 -8.46 32.95 -48.95
N VAL A 3 -8.31 31.87 -48.14
CA VAL A 3 -9.00 31.63 -46.87
C VAL A 3 -8.22 32.35 -45.75
N SER A 4 -8.89 33.24 -45.06
CA SER A 4 -8.35 34.05 -43.96
C SER A 4 -8.08 33.20 -42.70
N SER A 5 -6.87 33.32 -42.16
CA SER A 5 -6.47 32.81 -40.87
C SER A 5 -6.96 33.71 -39.76
N SER A 6 -7.92 33.26 -38.94
CA SER A 6 -8.27 33.89 -37.67
C SER A 6 -7.51 33.25 -36.52
N GLY A 7 -6.50 33.97 -35.99
CA GLY A 7 -5.80 33.56 -34.76
C GLY A 7 -6.74 33.66 -33.57
N LYS A 8 -6.94 32.53 -32.87
CA LYS A 8 -7.51 32.51 -31.51
C LYS A 8 -6.40 32.74 -30.49
N GLN A 9 -6.46 33.89 -29.82
CA GLN A 9 -5.70 34.12 -28.60
C GLN A 9 -6.09 33.09 -27.53
N MET A 10 -5.11 32.41 -26.99
CA MET A 10 -5.29 31.55 -25.83
C MET A 10 -5.46 32.45 -24.59
N GLY A 11 -6.62 32.41 -23.97
CA GLY A 11 -6.89 33.08 -22.71
C GLY A 11 -6.10 32.42 -21.57
N GLU A 12 -5.66 33.23 -20.62
CA GLU A 12 -5.01 32.82 -19.37
C GLU A 12 -5.88 31.83 -18.58
N PRO A 13 -5.27 30.85 -17.88
CA PRO A 13 -6.04 29.92 -17.07
C PRO A 13 -6.65 30.65 -15.87
N ALA A 14 -7.96 30.59 -15.75
CA ALA A 14 -8.71 31.13 -14.62
C ALA A 14 -8.22 30.51 -13.29
N ALA A 15 -7.95 31.37 -12.32
CA ALA A 15 -7.59 31.01 -10.97
C ALA A 15 -8.62 30.01 -10.38
N SER A 16 -8.15 28.84 -9.96
CA SER A 16 -8.97 27.81 -9.33
C SER A 16 -9.62 28.36 -8.05
N SER A 17 -10.93 28.55 -8.07
CA SER A 17 -11.69 28.85 -6.86
C SER A 17 -11.60 27.70 -5.89
N ASN A 18 -10.85 27.86 -4.81
CA ASN A 18 -10.85 26.98 -3.64
C ASN A 18 -12.26 26.97 -3.03
N ARG A 19 -13.12 26.05 -3.47
CA ARG A 19 -14.36 25.75 -2.76
C ARG A 19 -14.01 25.01 -1.48
N ARG A 20 -13.91 25.76 -0.37
CA ARG A 20 -13.89 25.20 0.97
C ARG A 20 -15.23 24.49 1.20
N ILE A 21 -15.25 23.17 1.15
CA ILE A 21 -16.35 22.37 1.69
C ILE A 21 -16.26 22.51 3.22
N LYS A 22 -16.99 23.45 3.79
CA LYS A 22 -17.22 23.53 5.24
C LYS A 22 -18.21 22.43 5.58
N TYR A 23 -17.74 21.34 6.14
CA TYR A 23 -18.59 20.42 6.88
C TYR A 23 -19.04 21.15 8.15
N ARG A 24 -20.20 21.82 8.12
CA ARG A 24 -20.96 22.18 9.31
C ARG A 24 -21.71 20.91 9.75
N GLY A 25 -21.14 20.14 10.64
CA GLY A 25 -21.82 19.14 11.43
C GLY A 25 -21.89 19.65 12.85
N GLU A 26 -23.12 19.78 13.36
CA GLU A 26 -23.42 19.94 14.76
C GLU A 26 -22.73 18.85 15.59
N ASN A 27 -22.34 19.11 16.82
CA ASN A 27 -21.69 18.23 17.79
C ASN A 27 -22.45 16.92 18.03
N MET A 28 -22.44 16.01 17.06
CA MET A 28 -22.50 14.60 17.34
C MET A 28 -21.06 14.20 17.71
N SER A 29 -20.84 13.76 18.95
CA SER A 29 -19.61 13.08 19.31
C SER A 29 -19.42 11.94 18.28
N ARG A 30 -18.58 12.16 17.28
CA ARG A 30 -18.30 11.11 16.28
C ARG A 30 -17.63 10.01 17.05
N ASP A 31 -18.33 8.89 17.18
CA ASP A 31 -17.76 7.70 17.75
C ASP A 31 -16.53 7.32 16.92
N ASP A 32 -15.38 7.20 17.56
CA ASP A 32 -14.11 6.89 16.88
C ASP A 32 -14.22 5.57 16.12
N ILE A 33 -13.70 5.53 14.91
CA ILE A 33 -13.52 4.28 14.20
C ILE A 33 -12.21 3.64 14.65
N VAL A 34 -12.30 2.45 15.19
CA VAL A 34 -11.16 1.74 15.77
C VAL A 34 -10.78 0.50 14.96
N ILE A 35 -9.49 0.16 15.05
CA ILE A 35 -8.91 -1.08 14.56
C ILE A 35 -8.79 -2.02 15.76
N VAL A 36 -9.48 -3.16 15.72
CA VAL A 36 -9.47 -4.16 16.80
C VAL A 36 -8.57 -5.35 16.47
N SER A 37 -8.19 -5.52 15.22
CA SER A 37 -7.23 -6.53 14.77
C SER A 37 -6.47 -6.03 13.55
N ALA A 38 -5.18 -6.34 13.47
CA ALA A 38 -4.32 -5.96 12.35
C ALA A 38 -3.26 -7.06 12.14
N VAL A 39 -3.29 -7.72 10.98
CA VAL A 39 -2.44 -8.87 10.67
C VAL A 39 -1.98 -8.85 9.21
N ARG A 40 -0.88 -9.53 8.92
CA ARG A 40 -0.37 -9.75 7.57
C ARG A 40 0.25 -11.14 7.41
N THR A 41 0.37 -11.62 6.21
CA THR A 41 1.27 -12.73 5.91
C THR A 41 2.72 -12.26 5.97
N ALA A 42 3.67 -13.18 6.10
CA ALA A 42 5.01 -12.91 5.63
C ALA A 42 4.99 -12.59 4.13
N ILE A 43 5.92 -11.76 3.66
CA ILE A 43 6.01 -11.32 2.26
C ILE A 43 6.90 -12.28 1.47
N GLY A 44 6.32 -12.91 0.44
CA GLY A 44 7.04 -13.73 -0.52
C GLY A 44 7.81 -12.90 -1.55
N LYS A 45 8.99 -13.36 -1.93
CA LYS A 45 9.71 -12.80 -3.08
C LYS A 45 9.08 -13.30 -4.39
N TYR A 46 9.25 -12.54 -5.46
CA TYR A 46 8.80 -12.93 -6.80
C TYR A 46 9.39 -14.28 -7.22
N GLY A 47 8.51 -15.21 -7.60
CA GLY A 47 8.89 -16.59 -7.92
C GLY A 47 9.32 -17.44 -6.72
N GLY A 48 9.10 -16.95 -5.48
CA GLY A 48 9.47 -17.62 -4.24
C GLY A 48 8.43 -18.60 -3.70
N SER A 49 8.39 -18.72 -2.39
CA SER A 49 7.58 -19.73 -1.70
C SER A 49 6.07 -19.56 -1.91
N LEU A 50 5.59 -18.32 -2.10
CA LEU A 50 4.17 -18.03 -2.34
C LEU A 50 3.74 -18.07 -3.81
N ARG A 51 4.63 -18.32 -4.77
CA ARG A 51 4.36 -18.22 -6.21
C ARG A 51 3.17 -19.03 -6.73
N ASN A 52 2.84 -20.13 -6.07
CA ASN A 52 1.73 -21.00 -6.47
C ASN A 52 0.52 -20.89 -5.51
N VAL A 53 0.54 -19.92 -4.60
CA VAL A 53 -0.52 -19.72 -3.63
C VAL A 53 -1.52 -18.71 -4.19
N ASP A 54 -2.77 -19.12 -4.31
CA ASP A 54 -3.86 -18.26 -4.82
C ASP A 54 -4.04 -17.00 -3.96
N SER A 55 -4.19 -15.82 -4.58
CA SER A 55 -4.36 -14.55 -3.88
C SER A 55 -5.58 -14.52 -2.98
N GLY A 56 -6.68 -15.17 -3.38
CA GLY A 56 -7.87 -15.34 -2.56
C GLY A 56 -7.64 -16.26 -1.35
N PHE A 57 -6.71 -17.23 -1.45
CA PHE A 57 -6.30 -18.01 -0.28
C PHE A 57 -5.46 -17.17 0.68
N LEU A 58 -4.47 -16.41 0.20
CA LEU A 58 -3.69 -15.49 1.04
C LEU A 58 -4.60 -14.53 1.80
N ALA A 59 -5.57 -13.94 1.11
CA ALA A 59 -6.56 -13.06 1.73
C ALA A 59 -7.41 -13.78 2.78
N SER A 60 -7.86 -15.02 2.52
CA SER A 60 -8.68 -15.78 3.48
C SER A 60 -7.92 -16.10 4.78
N VAL A 61 -6.61 -16.36 4.68
CA VAL A 61 -5.76 -16.62 5.85
C VAL A 61 -5.70 -15.42 6.78
N VAL A 62 -5.46 -14.21 6.24
CA VAL A 62 -5.38 -13.00 7.07
C VAL A 62 -6.75 -12.58 7.60
N ILE A 63 -7.85 -12.80 6.86
CA ILE A 63 -9.22 -12.58 7.36
C ILE A 63 -9.51 -13.52 8.53
N GLY A 64 -9.31 -14.81 8.34
CA GLY A 64 -9.57 -15.81 9.38
C GLY A 64 -8.74 -15.60 10.65
N GLU A 65 -7.45 -15.25 10.48
CA GLU A 65 -6.61 -14.98 11.65
C GLU A 65 -6.95 -13.64 12.33
N ALA A 66 -7.36 -12.61 11.57
CA ALA A 66 -7.84 -11.37 12.16
C ALA A 66 -9.08 -11.59 13.04
N LEU A 67 -10.05 -12.39 12.57
CA LEU A 67 -11.22 -12.79 13.35
C LEU A 67 -10.81 -13.59 14.59
N LYS A 68 -9.90 -14.55 14.44
CA LYS A 68 -9.44 -15.40 15.54
C LYS A 68 -8.72 -14.59 16.62
N ARG A 69 -7.77 -13.71 16.26
CA ARG A 69 -7.01 -12.90 17.23
C ARG A 69 -7.89 -11.91 17.99
N SER A 70 -8.90 -11.37 17.33
CA SER A 70 -9.89 -10.50 17.98
C SER A 70 -11.00 -11.26 18.69
N SER A 71 -11.09 -12.61 18.57
CA SER A 71 -12.20 -13.42 19.05
C SER A 71 -13.56 -12.95 18.53
N LEU A 72 -13.57 -12.30 17.33
CA LEU A 72 -14.80 -11.79 16.72
C LEU A 72 -15.54 -12.95 16.01
N PRO A 73 -16.82 -13.20 16.34
CA PRO A 73 -17.65 -14.12 15.57
C PRO A 73 -17.81 -13.66 14.12
N ALA A 74 -17.69 -14.58 13.17
CA ALA A 74 -17.72 -14.27 11.75
C ALA A 74 -19.08 -13.73 11.28
N ASP A 75 -20.16 -14.08 11.94
CA ASP A 75 -21.53 -13.61 11.68
C ASP A 75 -21.80 -12.18 12.12
N LEU A 76 -20.89 -11.56 12.85
CA LEU A 76 -20.94 -10.13 13.16
C LEU A 76 -20.32 -9.23 12.08
N VAL A 77 -19.71 -9.82 11.05
CA VAL A 77 -19.09 -9.05 9.95
C VAL A 77 -20.16 -8.63 8.95
N ASP A 78 -20.33 -7.33 8.78
CA ASP A 78 -21.32 -6.76 7.85
C ASP A 78 -20.83 -6.70 6.40
N GLU A 79 -19.52 -6.49 6.17
CA GLU A 79 -18.95 -6.50 4.83
C GLU A 79 -17.44 -6.78 4.84
N VAL A 80 -16.93 -7.34 3.74
CA VAL A 80 -15.49 -7.56 3.50
C VAL A 80 -15.02 -6.76 2.30
N ILE A 81 -13.99 -5.92 2.46
CA ILE A 81 -13.43 -5.07 1.41
C ILE A 81 -11.94 -5.39 1.25
N MET A 82 -11.54 -5.92 0.10
CA MET A 82 -10.14 -6.26 -0.17
C MET A 82 -9.60 -5.54 -1.40
N GLY A 83 -8.39 -5.00 -1.26
CA GLY A 83 -7.63 -4.46 -2.38
C GLY A 83 -6.91 -5.56 -3.16
N GLU A 84 -6.97 -5.51 -4.49
CA GLU A 84 -6.15 -6.33 -5.39
C GLU A 84 -5.91 -5.56 -6.69
N VAL A 85 -4.68 -5.58 -7.19
CA VAL A 85 -4.30 -4.85 -8.41
C VAL A 85 -4.29 -5.79 -9.62
N ARG A 86 -3.70 -6.96 -9.49
CA ARG A 86 -3.55 -7.97 -10.54
C ARG A 86 -4.61 -9.05 -10.40
N GLN A 87 -5.86 -8.65 -10.62
CA GLN A 87 -7.02 -9.55 -10.48
C GLN A 87 -6.90 -10.77 -11.40
N THR A 88 -7.28 -11.92 -10.86
CA THR A 88 -7.22 -13.20 -11.57
C THR A 88 -8.62 -13.77 -11.81
N THR A 89 -8.74 -14.67 -12.80
CA THR A 89 -10.00 -15.41 -13.02
C THR A 89 -10.26 -16.49 -11.98
N LYS A 90 -9.26 -16.85 -11.15
CA LYS A 90 -9.42 -17.77 -10.02
C LYS A 90 -10.24 -17.13 -8.89
N SER A 91 -10.19 -15.79 -8.79
CA SER A 91 -10.84 -15.00 -7.73
C SER A 91 -11.34 -13.68 -8.35
N SER A 92 -12.36 -13.73 -9.21
CA SER A 92 -12.88 -12.55 -9.92
C SER A 92 -13.32 -11.40 -9.01
N ASN A 93 -13.76 -11.72 -7.80
CA ASN A 93 -13.92 -10.81 -6.67
C ASN A 93 -13.17 -11.45 -5.49
N VAL A 94 -11.91 -11.05 -5.31
CA VAL A 94 -11.03 -11.67 -4.32
C VAL A 94 -11.57 -11.52 -2.89
N ALA A 95 -12.23 -10.41 -2.59
CA ALA A 95 -12.86 -10.19 -1.28
C ALA A 95 -13.93 -11.25 -0.99
N ARG A 96 -14.81 -11.52 -1.97
CA ARG A 96 -15.88 -12.52 -1.82
C ARG A 96 -15.33 -13.94 -1.66
N VAL A 97 -14.39 -14.32 -2.52
CA VAL A 97 -13.75 -15.63 -2.46
C VAL A 97 -13.05 -15.85 -1.12
N ALA A 98 -12.32 -14.82 -0.65
CA ALA A 98 -11.60 -14.87 0.61
C ALA A 98 -12.53 -14.92 1.83
N ALA A 99 -13.60 -14.12 1.83
CA ALA A 99 -14.61 -14.11 2.91
C ALA A 99 -15.24 -15.49 3.11
N LEU A 100 -15.71 -16.11 2.03
CA LEU A 100 -16.31 -17.44 2.07
C LEU A 100 -15.31 -18.51 2.55
N ARG A 101 -14.05 -18.44 2.08
CA ARG A 101 -12.99 -19.36 2.54
C ARG A 101 -12.63 -19.16 4.02
N ALA A 102 -12.74 -17.95 4.53
CA ALA A 102 -12.50 -17.63 5.93
C ALA A 102 -13.66 -18.00 6.87
N GLY A 103 -14.77 -18.53 6.32
CA GLY A 103 -15.95 -18.92 7.09
C GLY A 103 -16.88 -17.78 7.43
N ILE A 104 -16.78 -16.64 6.76
CA ILE A 104 -17.75 -15.56 6.86
C ILE A 104 -19.04 -15.99 6.15
N PRO A 105 -20.24 -15.73 6.73
CA PRO A 105 -21.52 -16.16 6.16
C PRO A 105 -21.75 -15.72 4.72
N GLU A 106 -22.51 -16.48 3.96
CA GLU A 106 -22.81 -16.18 2.55
C GLU A 106 -23.72 -14.97 2.38
N GLU A 107 -24.43 -14.55 3.42
CA GLU A 107 -25.24 -13.35 3.48
C GLU A 107 -24.39 -12.06 3.56
N THR A 108 -23.13 -12.16 4.05
CA THR A 108 -22.23 -11.02 4.17
C THR A 108 -21.70 -10.61 2.80
N PRO A 109 -22.01 -9.40 2.30
CA PRO A 109 -21.52 -8.92 1.01
C PRO A 109 -20.01 -8.66 1.03
N SER A 110 -19.41 -8.59 -0.15
CA SER A 110 -17.97 -8.34 -0.27
C SER A 110 -17.64 -7.73 -1.63
N TYR A 111 -16.68 -6.82 -1.68
CA TYR A 111 -16.20 -6.29 -2.95
C TYR A 111 -14.68 -6.06 -2.97
N THR A 112 -14.13 -6.06 -4.18
CA THR A 112 -12.71 -5.80 -4.45
C THR A 112 -12.53 -4.38 -4.96
N ILE A 113 -11.49 -3.69 -4.47
CA ILE A 113 -11.17 -2.32 -4.86
C ILE A 113 -9.76 -2.22 -5.44
N ASN A 114 -9.59 -1.35 -6.44
CA ASN A 114 -8.30 -1.07 -7.06
C ASN A 114 -8.01 0.43 -7.06
N ARG A 115 -7.04 0.83 -6.23
CA ARG A 115 -6.34 2.13 -6.25
C ARG A 115 -4.84 1.86 -6.37
N LEU A 116 -4.47 0.89 -7.22
CA LEU A 116 -3.09 0.44 -7.39
C LEU A 116 -2.41 0.19 -6.02
N CYS A 117 -1.21 0.73 -5.79
CA CYS A 117 -0.44 0.50 -4.56
C CYS A 117 -1.20 0.83 -3.26
N ALA A 118 -2.22 1.69 -3.32
CA ALA A 118 -3.03 2.09 -2.16
C ALA A 118 -4.34 1.31 -2.00
N SER A 119 -4.56 0.24 -2.77
CA SER A 119 -5.84 -0.48 -2.79
C SER A 119 -6.31 -0.90 -1.40
N SER A 120 -5.47 -1.51 -0.59
CA SER A 120 -5.84 -1.95 0.76
C SER A 120 -5.98 -0.79 1.76
N MET A 121 -5.23 0.29 1.64
CA MET A 121 -5.48 1.48 2.45
C MET A 121 -6.81 2.13 2.06
N GLN A 122 -7.17 2.12 0.78
CA GLN A 122 -8.50 2.56 0.33
C GLN A 122 -9.61 1.64 0.83
N ALA A 123 -9.38 0.32 0.92
CA ALA A 123 -10.31 -0.61 1.52
C ALA A 123 -10.60 -0.24 2.99
N ILE A 124 -9.56 0.06 3.77
CA ILE A 124 -9.69 0.55 5.16
C ILE A 124 -10.53 1.84 5.20
N VAL A 125 -10.21 2.82 4.34
CA VAL A 125 -10.97 4.08 4.26
C VAL A 125 -12.43 3.84 3.87
N SER A 126 -12.68 2.97 2.89
CA SER A 126 -14.05 2.65 2.46
C SER A 126 -14.84 1.99 3.59
N GLY A 127 -14.23 1.07 4.34
CA GLY A 127 -14.84 0.46 5.53
C GLY A 127 -15.14 1.49 6.62
N ALA A 128 -14.18 2.37 6.93
CA ALA A 128 -14.40 3.45 7.88
C ALA A 128 -15.57 4.39 7.46
N GLN A 129 -15.64 4.72 6.16
CA GLN A 129 -16.74 5.53 5.62
C GLN A 129 -18.10 4.84 5.73
N GLN A 130 -18.19 3.53 5.48
CA GLN A 130 -19.44 2.77 5.66
C GLN A 130 -19.90 2.78 7.12
N ILE A 131 -18.98 2.56 8.07
CA ILE A 131 -19.28 2.63 9.50
C ILE A 131 -19.76 4.05 9.89
N MET A 132 -19.09 5.10 9.38
CA MET A 132 -19.48 6.49 9.63
C MET A 132 -20.87 6.83 9.08
N THR A 133 -21.29 6.22 7.99
CA THR A 133 -22.58 6.45 7.33
C THR A 133 -23.68 5.49 7.83
N GLY A 134 -23.35 4.55 8.71
CA GLY A 134 -24.30 3.58 9.25
C GLY A 134 -24.68 2.46 8.27
N CYS A 135 -23.85 2.22 7.23
CA CYS A 135 -24.06 1.13 6.28
C CYS A 135 -23.54 -0.23 6.78
N GLY A 136 -22.79 -0.24 7.88
CA GLY A 136 -22.29 -1.42 8.57
C GLY A 136 -21.64 -1.02 9.88
N ASP A 137 -21.57 -1.92 10.85
CA ASP A 137 -20.94 -1.69 12.15
C ASP A 137 -19.57 -2.35 12.28
N VAL A 138 -19.36 -3.50 11.61
CA VAL A 138 -18.14 -4.29 11.64
C VAL A 138 -17.68 -4.60 10.22
N ILE A 139 -16.54 -4.07 9.84
CA ILE A 139 -15.98 -4.24 8.49
C ILE A 139 -14.61 -4.91 8.56
N VAL A 140 -14.41 -5.95 7.77
CA VAL A 140 -13.07 -6.49 7.50
C VAL A 140 -12.53 -5.81 6.26
N ALA A 141 -11.39 -5.11 6.39
CA ALA A 141 -10.75 -4.39 5.31
C ALA A 141 -9.29 -4.80 5.15
N GLY A 142 -8.81 -4.89 3.93
CA GLY A 142 -7.42 -5.30 3.70
C GLY A 142 -7.06 -5.36 2.23
N GLY A 143 -6.12 -6.22 1.90
CA GLY A 143 -5.75 -6.48 0.52
C GLY A 143 -4.78 -7.64 0.37
N THR A 144 -4.67 -8.10 -0.85
CA THR A 144 -3.82 -9.21 -1.25
C THR A 144 -3.19 -8.92 -2.59
N GLU A 145 -2.07 -9.54 -2.84
CA GLU A 145 -1.44 -9.56 -4.17
C GLU A 145 -0.61 -10.83 -4.32
N ASN A 146 -0.71 -11.48 -5.46
CA ASN A 146 0.29 -12.46 -5.88
C ASN A 146 0.82 -12.05 -7.26
N MET A 147 1.93 -11.30 -7.27
CA MET A 147 2.54 -10.85 -8.51
C MET A 147 3.23 -12.00 -9.26
N SER A 148 3.60 -13.06 -8.53
CA SER A 148 4.21 -14.27 -9.10
C SER A 148 3.22 -15.11 -9.93
N ASP A 149 1.92 -15.13 -9.54
CA ASP A 149 0.83 -15.86 -10.22
C ASP A 149 -0.06 -14.93 -11.07
N SER A 150 0.39 -13.71 -11.36
CA SER A 150 -0.35 -12.77 -12.22
C SER A 150 -0.59 -13.36 -13.59
N PRO A 151 -1.85 -13.43 -14.10
CA PRO A 151 -2.14 -14.03 -15.40
C PRO A 151 -1.59 -13.18 -16.54
N HIS A 152 -1.07 -13.83 -17.59
CA HIS A 152 -0.79 -13.14 -18.84
C HIS A 152 -2.08 -12.96 -19.65
N TYR A 153 -2.22 -11.81 -20.31
CA TYR A 153 -3.36 -11.51 -21.17
C TYR A 153 -3.05 -11.84 -22.62
N LEU A 154 -3.91 -12.63 -23.27
CA LEU A 154 -3.87 -12.84 -24.70
C LEU A 154 -4.85 -11.87 -25.37
N ARG A 155 -4.35 -10.81 -25.97
CA ARG A 155 -5.15 -9.79 -26.70
C ARG A 155 -5.30 -10.13 -28.17
N GLY A 156 -6.39 -9.66 -28.80
CA GLY A 156 -6.64 -9.82 -30.24
C GLY A 156 -7.11 -11.21 -30.66
N ALA A 157 -7.23 -12.18 -29.74
CA ALA A 157 -7.58 -13.56 -30.09
C ALA A 157 -9.09 -13.82 -30.26
N ARG A 158 -9.98 -13.01 -29.63
CA ARG A 158 -11.42 -13.34 -29.54
C ARG A 158 -12.17 -13.37 -30.86
N PHE A 159 -11.87 -12.46 -31.75
CA PHE A 159 -12.54 -12.31 -33.05
C PHE A 159 -11.60 -12.49 -34.24
N GLY A 160 -10.50 -13.17 -34.08
CA GLY A 160 -9.45 -13.32 -35.09
C GLY A 160 -8.42 -12.17 -35.05
N GLY A 161 -7.32 -12.35 -35.76
CA GLY A 161 -6.19 -11.42 -35.79
C GLY A 161 -4.90 -12.05 -35.27
N ALA A 162 -3.84 -11.27 -35.20
CA ALA A 162 -2.57 -11.68 -34.59
C ALA A 162 -2.60 -11.50 -33.08
N PRO A 163 -2.63 -12.57 -32.27
CA PRO A 163 -2.72 -12.45 -30.83
C PRO A 163 -1.42 -11.92 -30.24
N THR A 164 -1.52 -11.05 -29.23
CA THR A 164 -0.38 -10.53 -28.47
C THR A 164 -0.48 -11.00 -27.02
N LEU A 165 0.60 -11.62 -26.52
CA LEU A 165 0.73 -11.99 -25.12
C LEU A 165 1.28 -10.81 -24.33
N VAL A 166 0.62 -10.44 -23.22
CA VAL A 166 0.96 -9.28 -22.40
C VAL A 166 1.13 -9.71 -20.95
N ASP A 167 2.29 -9.37 -20.36
CA ASP A 167 2.52 -9.49 -18.91
C ASP A 167 2.04 -8.22 -18.21
N PRO A 168 1.02 -8.27 -17.34
CA PRO A 168 0.51 -7.10 -16.62
C PRO A 168 1.53 -6.48 -15.66
N ASN A 169 2.56 -7.22 -15.27
CA ASN A 169 3.62 -6.72 -14.41
C ASN A 169 4.62 -5.80 -15.14
N THR A 170 4.63 -5.83 -16.46
CA THR A 170 5.52 -5.03 -17.31
C THR A 170 4.77 -3.99 -18.15
N GLU A 171 3.46 -4.14 -18.32
CA GLU A 171 2.64 -3.19 -19.07
C GLU A 171 2.38 -1.91 -18.26
N ASN A 172 2.57 -0.76 -18.88
CA ASN A 172 2.48 0.56 -18.26
C ASN A 172 1.09 1.19 -18.38
N GLY A 173 0.03 0.47 -18.03
CA GLY A 173 -1.37 0.90 -18.14
C GLY A 173 -1.88 1.78 -16.98
N GLN A 174 -1.00 2.46 -16.23
CA GLN A 174 -1.41 3.32 -15.11
C GLN A 174 -1.82 4.73 -15.54
N GLN A 175 -1.40 5.16 -16.72
CA GLN A 175 -1.72 6.47 -17.32
C GLN A 175 -1.92 6.31 -18.84
N PRO A 176 -2.61 7.26 -19.51
CA PRO A 176 -2.82 7.20 -20.95
C PRO A 176 -1.50 7.34 -21.71
N MET A 177 -1.16 6.32 -22.53
CA MET A 177 0.10 6.28 -23.27
C MET A 177 0.19 7.37 -24.35
N GLU A 178 -0.94 7.76 -24.93
CA GLU A 178 -1.04 8.82 -25.94
C GLU A 178 -0.69 10.22 -25.37
N VAL A 179 -0.76 10.38 -24.02
CA VAL A 179 -0.45 11.66 -23.35
C VAL A 179 0.95 11.63 -22.74
N PHE A 180 1.34 10.51 -22.13
CA PHE A 180 2.56 10.41 -21.32
C PHE A 180 3.66 9.59 -21.98
N GLY A 181 3.38 8.97 -23.11
CA GLY A 181 4.27 8.07 -23.83
C GLY A 181 4.27 6.64 -23.27
N ASP A 182 4.68 5.69 -24.11
CA ASP A 182 4.69 4.25 -23.84
C ASP A 182 5.78 3.81 -22.84
N ARG A 183 6.83 4.64 -22.67
CA ARG A 183 8.01 4.33 -21.83
C ARG A 183 7.89 4.78 -20.39
N LEU A 184 6.79 5.40 -19.99
CA LEU A 184 6.62 5.89 -18.62
C LEU A 184 6.23 4.75 -17.66
N GLY A 185 7.16 3.81 -17.45
CA GLY A 185 7.05 2.78 -16.41
C GLY A 185 7.44 3.30 -15.02
N MET A 186 7.15 2.51 -13.98
CA MET A 186 7.40 2.92 -12.60
C MET A 186 8.87 3.26 -12.33
N GLY A 187 9.82 2.46 -12.85
CA GLY A 187 11.25 2.77 -12.73
C GLY A 187 11.66 4.05 -13.45
N GLN A 188 11.03 4.35 -14.61
CA GLN A 188 11.26 5.62 -15.31
C GLN A 188 10.77 6.83 -14.49
N THR A 189 9.62 6.69 -13.79
CA THR A 189 9.15 7.75 -12.88
C THR A 189 10.08 7.96 -11.71
N ALA A 190 10.73 6.89 -11.21
CA ALA A 190 11.72 6.97 -10.14
C ALA A 190 13.00 7.69 -10.59
N GLU A 191 13.45 7.45 -11.82
CA GLU A 191 14.57 8.21 -12.43
C GLU A 191 14.21 9.71 -12.58
N ASN A 192 12.97 10.01 -12.99
CA ASN A 192 12.52 11.40 -13.10
C ASN A 192 12.52 12.11 -11.72
N VAL A 193 12.12 11.39 -10.65
CA VAL A 193 12.18 11.91 -9.28
C VAL A 193 13.64 12.12 -8.86
N ALA A 194 14.52 11.14 -9.11
CA ALA A 194 15.95 11.27 -8.80
C ALA A 194 16.56 12.52 -9.44
N GLU A 195 16.27 12.75 -10.71
CA GLU A 195 16.75 13.92 -11.48
C GLU A 195 16.15 15.22 -10.93
N GLN A 196 14.83 15.32 -10.83
CA GLN A 196 14.12 16.53 -10.43
C GLN A 196 14.46 16.97 -8.99
N TYR A 197 14.60 16.01 -8.07
CA TYR A 197 14.88 16.27 -6.65
C TYR A 197 16.37 16.10 -6.29
N ARG A 198 17.24 15.91 -7.30
CA ARG A 198 18.70 15.80 -7.14
C ARG A 198 19.11 14.74 -6.12
N ILE A 199 18.48 13.56 -6.22
CA ILE A 199 18.81 12.41 -5.36
C ILE A 199 19.93 11.63 -6.05
N SER A 200 21.11 11.59 -5.45
CA SER A 200 22.26 10.90 -6.01
C SER A 200 22.12 9.38 -5.98
N ARG A 201 22.92 8.67 -6.73
CA ARG A 201 23.00 7.21 -6.70
C ARG A 201 23.50 6.71 -5.34
N GLU A 202 24.46 7.40 -4.78
CA GLU A 202 25.07 7.12 -3.49
C GLU A 202 24.04 7.23 -2.36
N ASP A 203 23.23 8.30 -2.34
CA ASP A 203 22.14 8.49 -1.38
C ASP A 203 21.12 7.33 -1.47
N GLN A 204 20.76 6.93 -2.70
CA GLN A 204 19.81 5.84 -2.93
C GLN A 204 20.34 4.50 -2.43
N ASP A 205 21.61 4.20 -2.72
CA ASP A 205 22.22 2.94 -2.28
C ASP A 205 22.43 2.92 -0.76
N ALA A 206 22.80 4.04 -0.14
CA ALA A 206 22.91 4.16 1.32
C ALA A 206 21.54 3.95 1.99
N PHE A 207 20.49 4.57 1.46
CA PHE A 207 19.12 4.38 1.95
C PHE A 207 18.68 2.91 1.86
N ALA A 208 18.98 2.24 0.75
CA ALA A 208 18.66 0.83 0.57
C ALA A 208 19.40 -0.08 1.56
N VAL A 209 20.68 0.18 1.83
CA VAL A 209 21.45 -0.55 2.86
C VAL A 209 20.81 -0.37 4.23
N HIS A 210 20.46 0.86 4.61
CA HIS A 210 19.79 1.14 5.90
C HIS A 210 18.44 0.43 6.04
N SER A 211 17.63 0.37 4.95
CA SER A 211 16.38 -0.39 4.97
C SER A 211 16.65 -1.88 5.23
N GLN A 212 17.65 -2.48 4.58
CA GLN A 212 18.03 -3.88 4.81
C GLN A 212 18.53 -4.14 6.24
N GLU A 213 19.34 -3.25 6.79
CA GLU A 213 19.86 -3.35 8.16
C GLU A 213 18.73 -3.26 9.20
N LYS A 214 17.78 -2.34 9.01
CA LYS A 214 16.61 -2.19 9.88
C LYS A 214 15.75 -3.46 9.86
N VAL A 215 15.45 -4.01 8.68
CA VAL A 215 14.66 -5.25 8.55
C VAL A 215 15.40 -6.43 9.17
N LYS A 216 16.71 -6.57 8.92
CA LYS A 216 17.52 -7.62 9.53
C LYS A 216 17.40 -7.59 11.06
N ARG A 217 17.61 -6.42 11.67
CA ARG A 217 17.48 -6.24 13.12
C ARG A 217 16.06 -6.57 13.59
N ALA A 218 15.02 -6.09 12.88
CA ALA A 218 13.63 -6.33 13.26
C ALA A 218 13.26 -7.82 13.22
N GLN A 219 13.76 -8.58 12.22
CA GLN A 219 13.59 -10.03 12.15
C GLN A 219 14.35 -10.76 13.27
N GLU A 220 15.59 -10.37 13.54
CA GLU A 220 16.42 -10.97 14.61
C GLU A 220 15.85 -10.74 16.01
N THR A 221 15.11 -9.64 16.21
CA THR A 221 14.51 -9.28 17.50
C THR A 221 13.02 -9.61 17.61
N GLY A 222 12.42 -10.29 16.61
CA GLY A 222 11.03 -10.73 16.64
C GLY A 222 9.99 -9.59 16.56
N VAL A 223 10.37 -8.42 16.04
CA VAL A 223 9.47 -7.24 15.94
C VAL A 223 8.21 -7.57 15.14
N PHE A 224 8.32 -8.40 14.11
CA PHE A 224 7.20 -8.74 13.22
C PHE A 224 6.35 -9.92 13.69
N ASP A 225 6.71 -10.59 14.78
CA ASP A 225 6.03 -11.84 15.20
C ASP A 225 4.56 -11.61 15.57
N GLN A 226 4.23 -10.43 16.10
CA GLN A 226 2.87 -10.06 16.46
C GLN A 226 1.96 -9.77 15.26
N GLU A 227 2.53 -9.37 14.13
CA GLU A 227 1.75 -9.01 12.94
C GLU A 227 1.69 -10.13 11.90
N ILE A 228 2.69 -11.03 11.87
CA ILE A 228 2.77 -12.11 10.87
C ILE A 228 1.84 -13.27 11.23
N VAL A 229 1.15 -13.76 10.19
CA VAL A 229 0.36 -14.98 10.20
C VAL A 229 1.13 -16.06 9.46
N PRO A 230 1.50 -17.17 10.10
CA PRO A 230 2.10 -18.31 9.42
C PRO A 230 1.16 -18.94 8.38
N ILE A 231 1.71 -19.30 7.23
CA ILE A 231 0.98 -20.02 6.17
C ILE A 231 1.67 -21.34 5.91
N GLU A 232 0.89 -22.39 5.75
CA GLU A 232 1.41 -23.66 5.24
C GLU A 232 1.56 -23.58 3.71
N VAL A 233 2.77 -23.74 3.23
CA VAL A 233 3.09 -23.77 1.80
C VAL A 233 3.62 -25.15 1.40
N ARG A 234 3.18 -25.63 0.22
CA ARG A 234 3.67 -26.89 -0.32
C ARG A 234 4.91 -26.64 -1.17
N GLU A 235 6.05 -27.11 -0.71
CA GLU A 235 7.28 -27.18 -1.51
C GLU A 235 7.52 -28.65 -1.94
N ARG A 236 7.35 -28.94 -3.22
CA ARG A 236 7.44 -30.31 -3.78
C ARG A 236 6.50 -31.27 -3.05
N LYS A 237 7.02 -32.13 -2.16
CA LYS A 237 6.26 -33.12 -1.37
C LYS A 237 6.12 -32.75 0.10
N GLU A 238 6.77 -31.68 0.54
CA GLU A 238 6.79 -31.24 1.93
C GLU A 238 5.84 -30.06 2.16
N ILE A 239 5.21 -30.01 3.32
CA ILE A 239 4.47 -28.84 3.81
C ILE A 239 5.38 -28.12 4.78
N LYS A 240 5.63 -26.83 4.53
CA LYS A 240 6.46 -25.98 5.37
C LYS A 240 5.69 -24.78 5.87
N SER A 241 5.96 -24.35 7.09
CA SER A 241 5.46 -23.10 7.60
C SER A 241 6.23 -21.93 6.97
N PHE A 242 5.50 -21.01 6.35
CA PHE A 242 6.02 -19.75 5.81
C PHE A 242 5.62 -18.62 6.77
N ALA A 243 6.54 -18.21 7.63
CA ALA A 243 6.31 -17.26 8.73
C ALA A 243 7.36 -16.14 8.77
N THR A 244 8.25 -16.06 7.79
CA THR A 244 9.32 -15.05 7.75
C THR A 244 9.34 -14.38 6.38
N ASP A 245 9.46 -13.06 6.35
CA ASP A 245 9.61 -12.31 5.11
C ASP A 245 10.79 -12.81 4.30
N GLU A 246 10.56 -13.22 3.06
CA GLU A 246 11.52 -13.94 2.21
C GLU A 246 12.36 -12.98 1.33
N HIS A 247 11.90 -11.73 1.17
CA HIS A 247 12.55 -10.77 0.28
C HIS A 247 13.84 -10.16 0.85
N PRO A 248 14.03 -9.96 2.17
CA PRO A 248 15.19 -9.30 2.73
C PRO A 248 16.51 -9.96 2.31
N ARG A 249 17.52 -9.11 2.11
CA ARG A 249 18.89 -9.49 1.72
C ARG A 249 19.88 -8.99 2.77
N PRO A 250 20.02 -9.68 3.91
CA PRO A 250 20.78 -9.19 5.07
C PRO A 250 22.28 -9.01 4.83
N SER A 251 22.79 -9.56 3.72
CA SER A 251 24.21 -9.40 3.30
C SER A 251 24.44 -8.25 2.32
N THR A 252 23.46 -7.35 2.14
CA THR A 252 23.59 -6.17 1.27
C THR A 252 24.62 -5.19 1.85
N THR A 253 25.50 -4.65 0.99
CA THR A 253 26.49 -3.63 1.33
C THR A 253 26.59 -2.60 0.23
N LEU A 254 27.06 -1.38 0.53
CA LEU A 254 27.30 -0.34 -0.47
C LEU A 254 28.17 -0.86 -1.64
N THR A 255 29.28 -1.53 -1.36
CA THR A 255 30.18 -2.10 -2.37
C THR A 255 29.49 -3.11 -3.31
N LYS A 256 28.46 -3.82 -2.83
CA LYS A 256 27.66 -4.70 -3.69
C LYS A 256 26.67 -3.90 -4.54
N LEU A 257 26.06 -2.87 -3.99
CA LEU A 257 25.09 -2.03 -4.71
C LEU A 257 25.75 -1.18 -5.79
N GLU A 258 26.91 -0.59 -5.54
CA GLU A 258 27.71 0.18 -6.50
C GLU A 258 27.96 -0.58 -7.82
N LYS A 259 28.09 -1.91 -7.76
CA LYS A 259 28.32 -2.77 -8.94
C LYS A 259 27.06 -2.98 -9.80
N LEU A 260 25.89 -2.61 -9.31
CA LEU A 260 24.63 -2.80 -10.04
C LEU A 260 24.49 -1.73 -11.12
N LYS A 261 24.13 -2.18 -12.32
CA LYS A 261 23.81 -1.26 -13.43
C LYS A 261 22.43 -0.64 -13.25
N PRO A 262 22.23 0.61 -13.71
CA PRO A 262 20.89 1.20 -13.83
C PRO A 262 19.95 0.27 -14.59
N ALA A 263 18.72 0.10 -14.08
CA ALA A 263 17.78 -0.89 -14.60
C ALA A 263 16.73 -0.30 -15.56
N PHE A 264 16.52 1.02 -15.55
CA PHE A 264 15.38 1.65 -16.22
C PHE A 264 15.76 2.74 -17.21
N ARG A 265 16.95 3.32 -17.06
CA ARG A 265 17.47 4.38 -17.94
C ARG A 265 18.99 4.20 -18.11
N GLU A 266 19.47 4.31 -19.33
CA GLU A 266 20.92 4.37 -19.57
C GLU A 266 21.52 5.62 -18.90
N GLY A 267 22.59 5.43 -18.14
CA GLY A 267 23.18 6.50 -17.31
C GLY A 267 22.30 6.93 -16.11
N GLY A 268 21.23 6.20 -15.81
CA GLY A 268 20.37 6.45 -14.66
C GLY A 268 21.00 6.04 -13.33
N SER A 269 20.22 6.17 -12.25
CA SER A 269 20.65 5.90 -10.88
C SER A 269 19.85 4.80 -10.17
N VAL A 270 18.67 4.45 -10.69
CA VAL A 270 17.78 3.45 -10.09
C VAL A 270 18.18 2.05 -10.52
N THR A 271 18.41 1.17 -9.55
CA THR A 271 18.86 -0.20 -9.76
C THR A 271 17.93 -1.20 -9.08
N ALA A 272 18.13 -2.49 -9.34
CA ALA A 272 17.45 -3.57 -8.62
C ALA A 272 17.80 -3.63 -7.11
N GLY A 273 18.81 -2.88 -6.66
CA GLY A 273 19.24 -2.84 -5.26
C GLY A 273 18.63 -1.70 -4.46
N ASN A 274 18.22 -0.61 -5.13
CA ASN A 274 17.61 0.56 -4.50
C ASN A 274 16.15 0.80 -4.90
N ALA A 275 15.49 -0.25 -5.38
CA ALA A 275 14.06 -0.34 -5.71
C ALA A 275 13.43 -1.49 -4.94
N CYS A 276 12.12 -1.40 -4.64
CA CYS A 276 11.36 -2.51 -4.10
C CYS A 276 11.28 -3.69 -5.08
N GLY A 277 10.99 -4.88 -4.57
CA GLY A 277 10.72 -6.05 -5.39
C GLY A 277 9.26 -6.11 -5.88
N ARG A 278 9.00 -7.08 -6.78
CA ARG A 278 7.68 -7.64 -7.01
C ARG A 278 7.46 -8.73 -5.96
N ASN A 279 6.32 -8.74 -5.30
CA ASN A 279 6.14 -9.58 -4.12
C ASN A 279 4.71 -10.11 -4.02
N ASP A 280 4.55 -11.10 -3.13
CA ASP A 280 3.32 -11.81 -2.87
C ASP A 280 2.99 -11.68 -1.37
N GLY A 281 1.72 -11.45 -1.02
CA GLY A 281 1.30 -11.35 0.37
C GLY A 281 -0.09 -10.76 0.55
N ALA A 282 -0.58 -10.78 1.79
CA ALA A 282 -1.86 -10.22 2.18
C ALA A 282 -1.80 -9.56 3.56
N SER A 283 -2.73 -8.64 3.82
CA SER A 283 -2.91 -7.99 5.12
C SER A 283 -4.38 -7.63 5.33
N ALA A 284 -4.87 -7.73 6.55
CA ALA A 284 -6.24 -7.39 6.92
C ALA A 284 -6.30 -6.72 8.28
N VAL A 285 -7.29 -5.82 8.43
CA VAL A 285 -7.68 -5.19 9.68
C VAL A 285 -9.19 -5.37 9.89
N ILE A 286 -9.63 -5.34 11.15
CA ILE A 286 -11.04 -5.32 11.53
C ILE A 286 -11.36 -3.93 12.08
N LEU A 287 -12.40 -3.32 11.54
CA LEU A 287 -12.86 -1.96 11.85
C LEU A 287 -14.24 -2.00 12.49
N MET A 288 -14.45 -1.15 13.49
CA MET A 288 -15.78 -0.89 14.07
C MET A 288 -15.80 0.46 14.80
N LYS A 289 -16.99 0.90 15.26
CA LYS A 289 -17.06 2.00 16.22
C LYS A 289 -16.46 1.59 17.56
N ARG A 290 -15.88 2.55 18.28
CA ARG A 290 -15.37 2.32 19.65
C ARG A 290 -16.48 1.80 20.56
N SER A 291 -17.65 2.42 20.54
CA SER A 291 -18.82 2.00 21.33
C SER A 291 -19.24 0.55 21.03
N LYS A 292 -19.13 0.12 19.77
CA LYS A 292 -19.40 -1.29 19.40
C LYS A 292 -18.34 -2.22 19.97
N ALA A 293 -17.04 -1.87 19.87
CA ALA A 293 -15.95 -2.66 20.44
C ALA A 293 -16.15 -2.84 21.96
N GLU A 294 -16.42 -1.75 22.68
CA GLU A 294 -16.69 -1.77 24.13
C GLU A 294 -17.92 -2.63 24.47
N ALA A 295 -19.02 -2.52 23.70
CA ALA A 295 -20.24 -3.27 23.93
C ALA A 295 -20.05 -4.79 23.79
N ILE A 296 -19.10 -5.25 22.97
CA ILE A 296 -18.80 -6.67 22.75
C ILE A 296 -17.50 -7.10 23.47
N GLY A 297 -16.94 -6.24 24.33
CA GLY A 297 -15.78 -6.55 25.17
C GLY A 297 -14.45 -6.66 24.42
N MET A 298 -14.30 -5.95 23.30
CA MET A 298 -13.06 -5.90 22.52
C MET A 298 -12.22 -4.68 22.88
N GLU A 299 -10.91 -4.88 23.03
CA GLU A 299 -9.95 -3.82 23.23
C GLU A 299 -9.42 -3.31 21.87
N PRO A 300 -9.60 -2.02 21.54
CA PRO A 300 -9.04 -1.47 20.33
C PRO A 300 -7.51 -1.39 20.36
N LEU A 301 -6.86 -1.64 19.23
CA LEU A 301 -5.42 -1.44 19.04
C LEU A 301 -5.09 0.03 18.75
N ALA A 302 -5.89 0.66 17.90
CA ALA A 302 -5.73 2.05 17.48
C ALA A 302 -7.05 2.60 16.95
N LYS A 303 -7.16 3.92 16.88
CA LYS A 303 -8.23 4.60 16.12
C LYS A 303 -7.69 5.20 14.82
N ILE A 304 -8.56 5.28 13.82
CA ILE A 304 -8.29 6.01 12.58
C ILE A 304 -8.67 7.47 12.79
N THR A 305 -7.67 8.35 12.82
CA THR A 305 -7.89 9.78 13.07
C THR A 305 -8.32 10.51 11.81
N ALA A 306 -7.62 10.26 10.70
CA ALA A 306 -7.90 10.91 9.42
C ALA A 306 -7.21 10.19 8.26
N TRP A 307 -7.62 10.56 7.04
CA TRP A 307 -6.96 10.14 5.80
C TRP A 307 -7.04 11.22 4.75
N SER A 308 -6.17 11.12 3.75
CA SER A 308 -6.17 12.01 2.60
C SER A 308 -5.69 11.31 1.34
N VAL A 309 -6.11 11.84 0.20
CA VAL A 309 -5.65 11.43 -1.12
C VAL A 309 -5.29 12.68 -1.91
N ALA A 310 -4.22 12.61 -2.69
CA ALA A 310 -3.78 13.69 -3.57
C ALA A 310 -3.36 13.15 -4.93
N GLY A 311 -3.53 13.97 -5.98
CA GLY A 311 -3.00 13.71 -7.31
C GLY A 311 -1.74 14.52 -7.58
N VAL A 312 -0.83 13.94 -8.35
CA VAL A 312 0.39 14.58 -8.86
C VAL A 312 0.61 14.17 -10.31
N SER A 313 1.58 14.76 -10.98
CA SER A 313 1.93 14.33 -12.34
C SER A 313 2.33 12.86 -12.37
N PRO A 314 1.79 12.04 -13.29
CA PRO A 314 2.24 10.67 -13.50
C PRO A 314 3.73 10.53 -13.72
N LYS A 315 4.39 11.54 -14.30
CA LYS A 315 5.84 11.55 -14.57
C LYS A 315 6.70 11.45 -13.31
N VAL A 316 6.15 11.90 -12.18
CA VAL A 316 6.82 11.92 -10.86
C VAL A 316 5.90 11.36 -9.78
N MET A 317 5.22 10.26 -10.07
CA MET A 317 4.22 9.67 -9.16
C MET A 317 4.76 9.44 -7.74
N GLY A 318 6.06 9.20 -7.60
CA GLY A 318 6.73 8.94 -6.33
C GLY A 318 6.59 10.05 -5.29
N ILE A 319 6.33 11.29 -5.74
CA ILE A 319 6.14 12.44 -4.85
C ILE A 319 4.71 12.57 -4.29
N GLY A 320 3.78 11.70 -4.70
CA GLY A 320 2.38 11.69 -4.25
C GLY A 320 2.17 11.76 -2.74
N PRO A 321 3.00 11.10 -1.89
CA PRO A 321 2.92 11.24 -0.43
C PRO A 321 3.02 12.67 0.09
N VAL A 322 3.79 13.55 -0.57
CA VAL A 322 3.99 14.94 -0.11
C VAL A 322 2.66 15.69 0.00
N PRO A 323 1.91 15.94 -1.07
CA PRO A 323 0.63 16.63 -0.96
C PRO A 323 -0.42 15.84 -0.17
N ALA A 324 -0.32 14.50 -0.11
CA ALA A 324 -1.23 13.70 0.71
C ALA A 324 -1.00 13.95 2.20
N VAL A 325 0.24 13.88 2.69
CA VAL A 325 0.59 14.16 4.09
C VAL A 325 0.29 15.63 4.45
N GLN A 326 0.65 16.59 3.60
CA GLN A 326 0.34 18.00 3.82
C GLN A 326 -1.17 18.24 3.99
N LYS A 327 -1.99 17.65 3.12
CA LYS A 327 -3.45 17.73 3.21
C LYS A 327 -3.99 17.06 4.47
N LEU A 328 -3.40 15.94 4.89
CA LEU A 328 -3.75 15.22 6.11
C LEU A 328 -3.51 16.11 7.33
N LEU A 329 -2.30 16.64 7.49
CA LEU A 329 -1.92 17.52 8.59
C LEU A 329 -2.78 18.80 8.62
N GLN A 330 -3.01 19.41 7.45
CA GLN A 330 -3.89 20.58 7.36
C GLN A 330 -5.33 20.29 7.80
N SER A 331 -5.86 19.11 7.48
CA SER A 331 -7.24 18.73 7.81
C SER A 331 -7.43 18.41 9.30
N THR A 332 -6.39 17.93 9.96
CA THR A 332 -6.42 17.56 11.39
C THR A 332 -5.95 18.70 12.30
N GLY A 333 -5.22 19.68 11.78
CA GLY A 333 -4.53 20.69 12.58
C GLY A 333 -3.29 20.17 13.32
N GLU A 334 -2.90 18.92 13.06
CA GLU A 334 -1.72 18.30 13.65
C GLU A 334 -0.43 18.82 13.01
N ARG A 335 0.64 18.83 13.78
CA ARG A 335 1.97 19.19 13.30
C ARG A 335 2.82 17.93 13.14
N LEU A 336 3.78 17.99 12.24
CA LEU A 336 4.66 16.85 11.99
C LEU A 336 5.48 16.44 13.24
N GLU A 337 5.82 17.40 14.08
CA GLU A 337 6.56 17.16 15.32
C GLU A 337 5.77 16.27 16.30
N ASP A 338 4.44 16.30 16.24
CA ASP A 338 3.53 15.52 17.09
C ASP A 338 3.36 14.07 16.60
N ILE A 339 3.98 13.70 15.46
CA ILE A 339 3.91 12.37 14.85
C ILE A 339 5.11 11.53 15.30
N GLY A 340 4.85 10.51 16.12
CA GLY A 340 5.90 9.65 16.70
C GLY A 340 6.50 8.65 15.70
N ARG A 341 5.70 8.11 14.77
CA ARG A 341 6.15 7.11 13.76
C ARG A 341 5.56 7.38 12.38
N ILE A 342 6.34 7.09 11.36
CA ILE A 342 5.92 7.24 9.96
C ILE A 342 6.29 5.97 9.20
N GLU A 343 5.30 5.31 8.62
CA GLU A 343 5.47 4.24 7.65
C GLU A 343 5.30 4.82 6.24
N LEU A 344 6.41 5.07 5.57
CA LEU A 344 6.48 5.53 4.18
C LEU A 344 6.82 4.33 3.28
N ASN A 345 5.94 3.94 2.37
CA ASN A 345 6.25 2.87 1.44
C ASN A 345 7.46 3.24 0.56
N GLU A 346 8.47 2.38 0.57
CA GLU A 346 9.71 2.54 -0.19
C GLU A 346 9.57 1.87 -1.56
N ALA A 347 8.78 2.45 -2.47
CA ALA A 347 8.70 1.91 -3.83
C ALA A 347 10.07 2.03 -4.55
N PHE A 348 10.77 3.13 -4.32
CA PHE A 348 12.14 3.39 -4.79
C PHE A 348 12.86 4.25 -3.75
N ALA A 349 14.17 4.07 -3.60
CA ALA A 349 14.96 4.92 -2.69
C ALA A 349 14.91 6.40 -3.11
N SER A 350 14.98 6.69 -4.40
CA SER A 350 14.85 8.06 -4.93
C SER A 350 13.53 8.71 -4.52
N GLN A 351 12.43 7.95 -4.60
CA GLN A 351 11.11 8.42 -4.21
C GLN A 351 11.02 8.66 -2.69
N ALA A 352 11.48 7.71 -1.88
CA ALA A 352 11.41 7.83 -0.43
C ALA A 352 12.25 9.01 0.08
N LEU A 353 13.47 9.17 -0.42
CA LEU A 353 14.35 10.28 -0.09
C LEU A 353 13.77 11.64 -0.51
N ALA A 354 13.15 11.72 -1.69
CA ALA A 354 12.50 12.95 -2.13
C ALA A 354 11.35 13.33 -1.20
N VAL A 355 10.50 12.37 -0.80
CA VAL A 355 9.40 12.61 0.15
C VAL A 355 9.93 13.03 1.52
N ILE A 356 10.98 12.36 2.05
CA ILE A 356 11.61 12.69 3.32
C ILE A 356 12.13 14.12 3.31
N ARG A 357 12.81 14.55 2.24
CA ARG A 357 13.37 15.92 2.09
C ARG A 357 12.29 16.98 1.92
N GLU A 358 11.28 16.73 1.08
CA GLU A 358 10.20 17.69 0.81
C GLU A 358 9.27 17.93 2.01
N LEU A 359 9.12 16.96 2.89
CA LEU A 359 8.31 17.05 4.10
C LEU A 359 9.15 17.35 5.36
N ASP A 360 10.48 17.40 5.24
CA ASP A 360 11.40 17.51 6.37
C ASP A 360 11.14 16.43 7.44
N LEU A 361 10.95 15.18 7.00
CA LEU A 361 10.65 14.08 7.90
C LEU A 361 11.87 13.70 8.75
N PRO A 362 11.72 13.55 10.08
CA PRO A 362 12.80 13.06 10.93
C PRO A 362 13.12 11.60 10.59
N ALA A 363 14.30 11.36 10.03
CA ALA A 363 14.70 10.05 9.48
C ALA A 363 14.64 8.91 10.52
N GLU A 364 14.85 9.24 11.81
CA GLU A 364 14.77 8.29 12.93
C GLU A 364 13.34 7.85 13.26
N ARG A 365 12.30 8.57 12.76
CA ARG A 365 10.89 8.21 12.92
C ARG A 365 10.32 7.48 11.70
N VAL A 366 11.07 7.47 10.57
CA VAL A 366 10.62 6.88 9.31
C VAL A 366 11.09 5.44 9.20
N ASN A 367 10.15 4.52 8.95
CA ASN A 367 10.43 3.10 8.70
C ASN A 367 11.45 2.54 9.68
N VAL A 368 11.18 2.67 10.98
CA VAL A 368 12.13 2.31 12.04
C VAL A 368 12.51 0.83 12.01
N ASN A 369 11.67 0.00 11.42
CA ASN A 369 11.89 -1.44 11.22
C ASN A 369 12.23 -1.80 9.76
N GLY A 370 12.60 -0.79 8.94
CA GLY A 370 12.82 -0.93 7.50
C GLY A 370 11.54 -0.90 6.68
N GLY A 371 11.67 -0.84 5.36
CA GLY A 371 10.54 -0.69 4.44
C GLY A 371 10.59 -1.60 3.23
N ALA A 372 9.87 -1.24 2.17
CA ALA A 372 9.59 -2.13 1.05
C ALA A 372 10.80 -2.48 0.17
N ILE A 373 11.88 -1.69 0.19
CA ILE A 373 13.13 -2.06 -0.49
C ILE A 373 13.66 -3.38 0.09
N ALA A 374 13.56 -3.55 1.40
CA ALA A 374 13.99 -4.78 2.07
C ALA A 374 12.85 -5.80 2.21
N LEU A 375 11.64 -5.39 2.64
CA LEU A 375 10.50 -6.29 2.88
C LEU A 375 9.78 -6.73 1.62
N GLY A 376 9.71 -5.85 0.60
CA GLY A 376 8.94 -6.07 -0.61
C GLY A 376 7.63 -5.27 -0.68
N HIS A 377 7.01 -5.27 -1.89
CA HIS A 377 5.85 -4.45 -2.21
C HIS A 377 4.76 -5.24 -2.94
N PRO A 378 4.00 -6.11 -2.23
CA PRO A 378 2.80 -6.75 -2.78
C PRO A 378 1.72 -5.67 -2.96
N LEU A 379 1.51 -5.20 -4.21
CA LEU A 379 0.80 -3.95 -4.54
C LEU A 379 -0.52 -3.79 -3.78
N GLY A 380 -1.45 -4.71 -3.97
CA GLY A 380 -2.80 -4.65 -3.39
C GLY A 380 -2.82 -4.77 -1.86
N ALA A 381 -1.81 -5.42 -1.26
CA ALA A 381 -1.70 -5.62 0.18
C ALA A 381 -0.97 -4.50 0.92
N THR A 382 -0.12 -3.74 0.23
CA THR A 382 0.86 -2.84 0.86
C THR A 382 0.23 -1.77 1.75
N GLY A 383 -0.90 -1.18 1.34
CA GLY A 383 -1.56 -0.13 2.13
C GLY A 383 -1.97 -0.61 3.53
N ALA A 384 -2.60 -1.79 3.62
CA ALA A 384 -2.96 -2.40 4.91
C ALA A 384 -1.72 -2.90 5.65
N ARG A 385 -0.70 -3.41 4.94
CA ARG A 385 0.56 -3.85 5.54
C ARG A 385 1.25 -2.71 6.29
N ILE A 386 1.41 -1.53 5.69
CA ILE A 386 2.06 -0.40 6.36
C ILE A 386 1.21 0.13 7.54
N VAL A 387 -0.12 0.07 7.44
CA VAL A 387 -1.00 0.41 8.58
C VAL A 387 -0.86 -0.63 9.70
N THR A 388 -0.83 -1.92 9.39
CA THR A 388 -0.61 -3.01 10.35
C THR A 388 0.72 -2.83 11.08
N THR A 389 1.83 -2.67 10.34
CA THR A 389 3.15 -2.46 10.93
C THR A 389 3.19 -1.20 11.80
N LEU A 390 2.56 -0.10 11.33
CA LEU A 390 2.48 1.15 12.09
C LEU A 390 1.74 0.98 13.42
N VAL A 391 0.58 0.31 13.42
CA VAL A 391 -0.21 0.06 14.63
C VAL A 391 0.61 -0.74 15.66
N HIS A 392 1.23 -1.84 15.24
CA HIS A 392 2.08 -2.65 16.13
C HIS A 392 3.30 -1.89 16.62
N GLU A 393 3.92 -1.06 15.76
CA GLU A 393 5.07 -0.24 16.15
C GLU A 393 4.71 0.84 17.17
N LEU A 394 3.57 1.51 17.00
CA LEU A 394 3.09 2.51 17.96
C LEU A 394 2.86 1.88 19.34
N ILE A 395 2.19 0.73 19.39
CA ILE A 395 1.96 -0.02 20.64
C ILE A 395 3.29 -0.42 21.29
N ARG A 396 4.21 -0.99 20.52
CA ARG A 396 5.51 -1.47 20.99
C ARG A 396 6.41 -0.34 21.52
N SER A 397 6.39 0.81 20.85
CA SER A 397 7.25 1.95 21.19
C SER A 397 6.63 2.90 22.22
N GLY A 398 5.32 2.76 22.54
CA GLY A 398 4.59 3.67 23.41
C GLY A 398 4.31 5.03 22.76
N GLU A 399 4.48 5.14 21.43
CA GLU A 399 4.15 6.34 20.68
C GLU A 399 2.65 6.43 20.42
N LYS A 400 2.11 7.65 20.45
CA LYS A 400 0.66 7.84 20.35
C LYS A 400 0.15 7.93 18.92
N LYS A 401 0.83 8.69 18.06
CA LYS A 401 0.36 9.02 16.71
C LYS A 401 1.34 8.59 15.65
N GLY A 402 0.80 8.08 14.56
CA GLY A 402 1.59 7.72 13.41
C GLY A 402 0.89 7.99 12.09
N ILE A 403 1.69 8.11 11.02
CA ILE A 403 1.22 8.29 9.66
C ILE A 403 1.73 7.13 8.80
N ALA A 404 0.81 6.45 8.11
CA ALA A 404 1.13 5.55 7.01
C ALA A 404 0.88 6.26 5.68
N THR A 405 1.84 6.25 4.76
CA THR A 405 1.72 6.94 3.46
C THR A 405 2.43 6.19 2.34
N LEU A 406 1.90 6.32 1.14
CA LEU A 406 2.47 5.66 -0.04
C LEU A 406 2.17 6.43 -1.33
N CYS A 407 3.09 6.32 -2.28
CA CYS A 407 2.87 6.74 -3.66
C CYS A 407 2.02 5.70 -4.41
N VAL A 408 1.35 6.16 -5.44
CA VAL A 408 0.40 5.34 -6.22
C VAL A 408 0.67 5.56 -7.71
N GLY A 409 0.78 4.49 -8.45
CA GLY A 409 0.93 4.54 -9.90
C GLY A 409 -0.12 5.44 -10.56
N GLY A 410 0.23 6.04 -11.70
CA GLY A 410 -0.62 7.00 -12.39
C GLY A 410 -0.64 8.40 -11.77
N GLY A 411 0.21 8.68 -10.77
CA GLY A 411 0.38 10.03 -10.20
C GLY A 411 -0.59 10.34 -9.06
N GLN A 412 -0.59 9.52 -8.01
CA GLN A 412 -1.36 9.78 -6.80
C GLN A 412 -0.53 9.50 -5.54
N GLY A 413 -1.00 9.98 -4.40
CA GLY A 413 -0.52 9.62 -3.07
C GLY A 413 -1.67 9.47 -2.10
N MET A 414 -1.48 8.64 -1.08
CA MET A 414 -2.45 8.45 -0.01
C MET A 414 -1.75 8.44 1.34
N ALA A 415 -2.39 9.02 2.35
CA ALA A 415 -1.91 9.04 3.72
C ALA A 415 -3.06 8.74 4.70
N MET A 416 -2.73 8.05 5.78
CA MET A 416 -3.64 7.74 6.89
C MET A 416 -2.95 8.02 8.22
N MET A 417 -3.65 8.66 9.15
CA MET A 417 -3.19 8.87 10.51
C MET A 417 -3.94 7.94 11.44
N VAL A 418 -3.19 7.25 12.30
CA VAL A 418 -3.73 6.40 13.36
C VAL A 418 -3.18 6.85 14.71
N GLU A 419 -3.94 6.60 15.77
CA GLU A 419 -3.57 6.94 17.15
C GLU A 419 -3.88 5.73 18.04
N THR A 420 -2.93 5.36 18.92
CA THR A 420 -3.15 4.32 19.94
C THR A 420 -4.22 4.77 20.93
N VAL A 421 -4.93 3.84 21.52
CA VAL A 421 -6.06 4.07 22.45
C VAL A 421 -5.71 3.66 23.87
#